data_31a4f02fd8b740c2e7baa106ca2c1107
#
_entry.id   31a4f02fd8b740c2e7baa106ca2c1107
#
_cell.length_a   1.000
_cell.length_b   1.000
_cell.length_c   1.000
_cell.angle_alpha   90.00
_cell.angle_beta   90.00
_cell.angle_gamma   90.00
#
_symmetry.space_group_name_H-M   'P 1'
#
loop_
_entity.id
_entity.type
_entity.pdbx_description
1 polymer ?
#
loop_
_entity_poly.entity_id
_entity_poly.type
_entity_poly.pdbx_seq_one_letter_code
_entity_poly.pdbx_strand_id
1 'polypeptide(L)'
;KQSHDNHLKTHKISSAHITPQQAYEIARGGYRLELSDDARTRIQRCRDYLDSKTEEKDAAPIYGVTTGFGSLCNISVDKKRLGELQKNLVMSHACGTGERVPSEIVRLILLLKIQSLSYGHSGVQVATVERLIDFFNNGVLPVIYQQGSLGASGDLAPLAHMSLPLLGLGEVEFEGKDVPASEVLKKFGWEPIELQSKEGLALLNGTQFMSAFGVWCVVNARRLSECADKIGAMSLDAFDGRIEPFYEPVHKVRAHRGQLETARVFRELLKGSELIARHKEHVQDPYSFRCIPQVHGASKDTIDYVESVITTEINSVTDNPTVFPDEDIVISAG
;
A
#
# COMPACT_ATOMS: atom_id res chain seq x y z
N LYS A 1 10.36 -31.92 -20.35
CA LYS A 1 10.52 -31.19 -19.08
C LYS A 1 11.48 -30.03 -19.37
N GLN A 2 10.97 -28.91 -19.86
CA GLN A 2 11.73 -27.66 -19.94
C GLN A 2 11.54 -26.96 -18.58
N SER A 3 12.62 -26.84 -17.82
CA SER A 3 12.68 -26.00 -16.65
C SER A 3 12.57 -24.55 -17.12
N HIS A 4 11.43 -23.94 -16.95
CA HIS A 4 11.33 -22.50 -17.01
C HIS A 4 11.95 -21.97 -15.70
N ASP A 5 13.25 -21.72 -15.73
CA ASP A 5 13.90 -20.83 -14.78
C ASP A 5 13.32 -19.44 -15.02
N ASN A 6 12.19 -19.18 -14.37
CA ASN A 6 11.63 -17.85 -14.27
C ASN A 6 12.59 -17.06 -13.37
N HIS A 7 13.55 -16.35 -13.95
CA HIS A 7 14.42 -15.44 -13.22
C HIS A 7 13.54 -14.33 -12.60
N LEU A 8 13.21 -14.50 -11.31
CA LEU A 8 12.51 -13.48 -10.56
C LEU A 8 13.35 -12.19 -10.58
N LYS A 9 12.71 -11.07 -10.88
CA LYS A 9 13.34 -9.75 -10.74
C LYS A 9 13.53 -9.44 -9.26
N THR A 10 14.59 -8.72 -8.91
CA THR A 10 14.80 -8.26 -7.55
C THR A 10 14.39 -6.81 -7.42
N HIS A 11 13.55 -6.52 -6.41
CA HIS A 11 13.28 -5.16 -5.97
C HIS A 11 14.00 -4.92 -4.64
N LYS A 12 14.91 -3.95 -4.61
CA LYS A 12 15.61 -3.54 -3.39
C LYS A 12 14.79 -2.50 -2.64
N ILE A 13 14.43 -2.83 -1.41
CA ILE A 13 13.77 -1.91 -0.47
C ILE A 13 14.80 -0.88 -0.02
N SER A 14 14.53 0.38 -0.31
CA SER A 14 15.42 1.52 -0.01
C SER A 14 14.59 2.77 0.34
N SER A 15 15.23 3.93 0.49
CA SER A 15 14.54 5.22 0.64
C SER A 15 13.96 5.77 -0.67
N ALA A 16 14.22 5.12 -1.80
CA ALA A 16 13.66 5.53 -3.09
C ALA A 16 12.13 5.37 -3.09
N HIS A 17 11.45 6.41 -3.57
CA HIS A 17 9.99 6.39 -3.70
C HIS A 17 9.55 5.41 -4.78
N ILE A 18 8.45 4.72 -4.52
CA ILE A 18 7.76 3.86 -5.48
C ILE A 18 6.44 4.49 -5.91
N THR A 19 6.05 4.26 -7.16
CA THR A 19 4.73 4.66 -7.66
C THR A 19 3.69 3.58 -7.34
N PRO A 20 2.39 3.92 -7.32
CA PRO A 20 1.33 2.92 -7.21
C PRO A 20 1.44 1.81 -8.27
N GLN A 21 1.78 2.17 -9.51
CA GLN A 21 1.98 1.20 -10.60
C GLN A 21 3.13 0.23 -10.29
N GLN A 22 4.27 0.74 -9.82
CA GLN A 22 5.42 -0.10 -9.42
C GLN A 22 5.06 -1.03 -8.27
N ALA A 23 4.38 -0.52 -7.22
CA ALA A 23 3.93 -1.33 -6.09
C ALA A 23 3.00 -2.46 -6.55
N TYR A 24 2.05 -2.15 -7.42
CA TYR A 24 1.13 -3.12 -7.99
C TYR A 24 1.84 -4.21 -8.80
N GLU A 25 2.79 -3.84 -9.65
CA GLU A 25 3.57 -4.78 -10.46
C GLU A 25 4.44 -5.70 -9.59
N ILE A 26 5.11 -5.15 -8.58
CA ILE A 26 5.93 -5.93 -7.63
C ILE A 26 5.05 -6.94 -6.88
N ALA A 27 3.90 -6.50 -6.37
CA ALA A 27 3.01 -7.35 -5.58
C ALA A 27 2.34 -8.46 -6.39
N ARG A 28 2.06 -8.25 -7.68
CA ARG A 28 1.42 -9.27 -8.53
C ARG A 28 2.27 -10.51 -8.78
N GLY A 29 3.56 -10.45 -8.53
CA GLY A 29 4.48 -11.57 -8.70
C GLY A 29 5.59 -11.30 -9.72
N GLY A 30 6.52 -12.24 -9.82
CA GLY A 30 7.69 -12.07 -10.67
C GLY A 30 8.81 -11.24 -10.03
N TYR A 31 8.64 -10.84 -8.76
CA TYR A 31 9.63 -10.12 -7.99
C TYR A 31 9.96 -10.81 -6.68
N ARG A 32 11.22 -10.71 -6.31
CA ARG A 32 11.75 -10.99 -4.98
C ARG A 32 12.15 -9.67 -4.32
N LEU A 33 11.88 -9.54 -3.04
CA LEU A 33 12.30 -8.38 -2.24
C LEU A 33 13.65 -8.65 -1.57
N GLU A 34 14.48 -7.64 -1.53
CA GLU A 34 15.72 -7.60 -0.76
C GLU A 34 15.79 -6.30 0.02
N LEU A 35 16.24 -6.37 1.28
CA LEU A 35 16.50 -5.18 2.07
C LEU A 35 17.87 -4.61 1.68
N SER A 36 17.93 -3.33 1.27
CA SER A 36 19.20 -2.68 0.99
C SER A 36 20.04 -2.52 2.26
N ASP A 37 21.36 -2.47 2.12
CA ASP A 37 22.27 -2.27 3.25
C ASP A 37 22.01 -0.94 3.96
N ASP A 38 21.70 0.09 3.21
CA ASP A 38 21.36 1.41 3.73
C ASP A 38 20.04 1.38 4.54
N ALA A 39 18.99 0.71 4.03
CA ALA A 39 17.76 0.51 4.78
C ALA A 39 18.00 -0.30 6.08
N ARG A 40 18.79 -1.37 5.99
CA ARG A 40 19.20 -2.16 7.16
C ARG A 40 19.88 -1.29 8.22
N THR A 41 20.79 -0.45 7.80
CA THR A 41 21.52 0.46 8.69
C THR A 41 20.56 1.45 9.37
N ARG A 42 19.61 2.04 8.64
CA ARG A 42 18.60 2.96 9.22
C ARG A 42 17.71 2.26 10.25
N ILE A 43 17.22 1.07 9.92
CA ILE A 43 16.37 0.29 10.83
C ILE A 43 17.14 -0.03 12.12
N GLN A 44 18.36 -0.56 12.00
CA GLN A 44 19.19 -0.92 13.15
C GLN A 44 19.49 0.28 14.02
N ARG A 45 19.89 1.39 13.43
CA ARG A 45 20.16 2.64 14.15
C ARG A 45 18.97 3.14 14.96
N CYS A 46 17.77 3.08 14.38
CA CYS A 46 16.54 3.46 15.07
C CYS A 46 16.24 2.51 16.25
N ARG A 47 16.45 1.21 16.06
CA ARG A 47 16.28 0.23 17.14
C ARG A 47 17.27 0.46 18.28
N ASP A 48 18.56 0.61 17.96
CA ASP A 48 19.61 0.85 18.95
C ASP A 48 19.33 2.13 19.77
N TYR A 49 18.84 3.17 19.11
CA TYR A 49 18.43 4.40 19.77
C TYR A 49 17.30 4.16 20.79
N LEU A 50 16.23 3.44 20.40
CA LEU A 50 15.15 3.13 21.35
C LEU A 50 15.61 2.24 22.49
N ASP A 51 16.47 1.27 22.23
CA ASP A 51 17.02 0.40 23.27
C ASP A 51 17.81 1.21 24.29
N SER A 52 18.65 2.17 23.85
CA SER A 52 19.36 3.07 24.73
C SER A 52 18.42 3.89 25.62
N LYS A 53 17.33 4.41 25.05
CA LYS A 53 16.32 5.18 25.80
C LYS A 53 15.56 4.35 26.82
N THR A 54 15.33 3.08 26.55
CA THR A 54 14.70 2.17 27.52
C THR A 54 15.66 1.72 28.63
N GLU A 55 16.97 1.88 28.45
CA GLU A 55 18.00 1.53 29.41
C GLU A 55 18.36 2.65 30.42
N GLU A 56 18.00 3.89 30.10
CA GLU A 56 18.25 5.02 31.00
C GLU A 56 17.45 4.84 32.30
N LYS A 57 18.15 4.91 33.44
CA LYS A 57 17.53 4.99 34.75
C LYS A 57 16.89 6.38 34.87
N ASP A 58 15.66 6.48 35.26
CA ASP A 58 14.94 7.75 35.42
C ASP A 58 14.49 8.42 34.07
N ALA A 59 14.48 7.68 32.97
CA ALA A 59 13.93 8.21 31.70
C ALA A 59 12.46 8.59 31.85
N ALA A 60 12.09 9.73 31.27
CA ALA A 60 10.69 10.12 31.19
C ALA A 60 9.87 9.07 30.42
N PRO A 61 8.61 8.80 30.81
CA PRO A 61 7.77 7.88 30.08
C PRO A 61 7.62 8.30 28.62
N ILE A 62 7.82 7.35 27.70
CA ILE A 62 7.64 7.56 26.24
C ILE A 62 6.45 6.73 25.79
N TYR A 63 5.43 7.40 25.25
CA TYR A 63 4.20 6.76 24.76
C TYR A 63 4.52 5.60 23.81
N GLY A 64 3.91 4.45 24.08
CA GLY A 64 4.04 3.26 23.22
C GLY A 64 5.42 2.60 23.23
N VAL A 65 6.42 3.17 23.93
CA VAL A 65 7.76 2.62 24.10
C VAL A 65 7.92 2.06 25.53
N THR A 66 7.69 2.89 26.54
CA THR A 66 7.80 2.51 27.96
C THR A 66 6.47 2.61 28.72
N THR A 67 5.39 2.98 28.07
CA THR A 67 4.04 3.10 28.64
C THR A 67 3.07 2.12 28.00
N GLY A 68 1.88 1.98 28.60
CA GLY A 68 0.71 1.39 27.95
C GLY A 68 0.18 2.26 26.82
N PHE A 69 -0.95 1.84 26.21
CA PHE A 69 -1.52 2.43 25.00
C PHE A 69 -2.90 3.04 25.28
N GLY A 70 -3.32 3.99 24.46
CA GLY A 70 -4.64 4.62 24.54
C GLY A 70 -4.88 5.19 25.94
N SER A 71 -5.92 4.76 26.62
CA SER A 71 -6.26 5.20 27.98
C SER A 71 -5.20 4.82 29.05
N LEU A 72 -4.30 3.91 28.74
CA LEU A 72 -3.21 3.46 29.62
C LEU A 72 -1.87 4.19 29.35
N CYS A 73 -1.89 5.25 28.56
CA CYS A 73 -0.70 5.99 28.14
C CYS A 73 0.15 6.56 29.29
N ASN A 74 -0.44 6.76 30.46
CA ASN A 74 0.25 7.27 31.66
C ASN A 74 0.77 6.15 32.59
N ILE A 75 0.56 4.88 32.23
CA ILE A 75 1.02 3.73 33.03
C ILE A 75 2.36 3.26 32.50
N SER A 76 3.40 3.45 33.30
CA SER A 76 4.74 2.90 33.00
C SER A 76 4.75 1.38 33.16
N VAL A 77 5.41 0.69 32.24
CA VAL A 77 5.52 -0.77 32.22
C VAL A 77 6.95 -1.20 32.56
N ASP A 78 7.10 -2.20 33.39
CA ASP A 78 8.39 -2.79 33.71
C ASP A 78 9.07 -3.29 32.43
N LYS A 79 10.33 -2.96 32.24
CA LYS A 79 11.16 -3.32 31.12
C LYS A 79 11.09 -4.82 30.77
N LYS A 80 11.04 -5.69 31.77
CA LYS A 80 10.94 -7.14 31.60
C LYS A 80 9.63 -7.59 30.97
N ARG A 81 8.60 -6.75 30.98
CA ARG A 81 7.26 -7.02 30.46
C ARG A 81 6.95 -6.30 29.15
N LEU A 82 7.89 -5.48 28.63
CA LEU A 82 7.65 -4.72 27.41
C LEU A 82 7.39 -5.62 26.19
N GLY A 83 8.13 -6.72 26.04
CA GLY A 83 7.91 -7.68 24.97
C GLY A 83 6.55 -8.39 25.06
N GLU A 84 6.15 -8.81 26.26
CA GLU A 84 4.83 -9.40 26.53
C GLU A 84 3.71 -8.41 26.22
N LEU A 85 3.88 -7.14 26.58
CA LEU A 85 2.94 -6.08 26.28
C LEU A 85 2.75 -5.92 24.76
N GLN A 86 3.82 -5.93 23.98
CA GLN A 86 3.77 -5.82 22.52
C GLN A 86 3.02 -7.01 21.90
N LYS A 87 3.29 -8.22 22.35
CA LYS A 87 2.58 -9.43 21.91
C LYS A 87 1.09 -9.34 22.24
N ASN A 88 0.74 -8.97 23.47
CA ASN A 88 -0.64 -8.82 23.91
C ASN A 88 -1.38 -7.73 23.12
N LEU A 89 -0.68 -6.65 22.76
CA LEU A 89 -1.23 -5.60 21.91
C LEU A 89 -1.64 -6.15 20.56
N VAL A 90 -0.77 -6.88 19.89
CA VAL A 90 -1.08 -7.52 18.58
C VAL A 90 -2.27 -8.46 18.71
N MET A 91 -2.25 -9.34 19.72
CA MET A 91 -3.32 -10.32 19.93
C MET A 91 -4.67 -9.66 20.20
N SER A 92 -4.72 -8.62 21.03
CA SER A 92 -5.97 -7.94 21.43
C SER A 92 -6.60 -7.14 20.28
N HIS A 93 -5.81 -6.71 19.30
CA HIS A 93 -6.30 -5.95 18.15
C HIS A 93 -6.64 -6.83 16.93
N ALA A 94 -6.28 -8.11 16.94
CA ALA A 94 -6.60 -9.05 15.87
C ALA A 94 -8.08 -9.51 15.98
N CYS A 95 -9.01 -8.58 15.80
CA CYS A 95 -10.44 -8.78 15.96
C CYS A 95 -11.23 -8.50 14.66
N GLY A 96 -10.57 -8.56 13.52
CA GLY A 96 -11.19 -8.38 12.21
C GLY A 96 -12.20 -9.49 11.89
N THR A 97 -13.23 -9.14 11.13
CA THR A 97 -14.33 -10.03 10.73
C THR A 97 -14.69 -9.85 9.26
N GLY A 98 -15.71 -10.57 8.80
CA GLY A 98 -16.19 -10.52 7.42
C GLY A 98 -15.37 -11.41 6.48
N GLU A 99 -15.39 -11.05 5.20
CA GLU A 99 -14.66 -11.79 4.18
C GLU A 99 -13.15 -11.57 4.28
N ARG A 100 -12.41 -12.52 3.75
CA ARG A 100 -10.95 -12.41 3.67
C ARG A 100 -10.54 -11.34 2.66
N VAL A 101 -9.46 -10.68 2.98
CA VAL A 101 -8.77 -9.79 2.03
C VAL A 101 -8.14 -10.65 0.93
N PRO A 102 -8.33 -10.31 -0.35
CA PRO A 102 -7.71 -11.04 -1.46
C PRO A 102 -6.19 -11.09 -1.34
N SER A 103 -5.60 -12.22 -1.73
CA SER A 103 -4.15 -12.47 -1.62
C SER A 103 -3.29 -11.40 -2.33
N GLU A 104 -3.76 -10.87 -3.46
CA GLU A 104 -3.05 -9.79 -4.16
C GLU A 104 -2.98 -8.50 -3.33
N ILE A 105 -4.03 -8.21 -2.55
CA ILE A 105 -4.06 -7.05 -1.63
C ILE A 105 -3.17 -7.34 -0.41
N VAL A 106 -3.18 -8.55 0.12
CA VAL A 106 -2.29 -8.94 1.23
C VAL A 106 -0.82 -8.76 0.85
N ARG A 107 -0.44 -9.13 -0.38
CA ARG A 107 0.91 -8.91 -0.90
C ARG A 107 1.26 -7.42 -0.96
N LEU A 108 0.31 -6.58 -1.38
CA LEU A 108 0.48 -5.11 -1.33
C LEU A 108 0.65 -4.60 0.10
N ILE A 109 -0.16 -5.08 1.05
CA ILE A 109 -0.04 -4.69 2.46
C ILE A 109 1.36 -5.01 2.99
N LEU A 110 1.88 -6.22 2.73
CA LEU A 110 3.23 -6.62 3.12
C LEU A 110 4.28 -5.69 2.51
N LEU A 111 4.23 -5.46 1.20
CA LEU A 111 5.18 -4.59 0.50
C LEU A 111 5.17 -3.17 1.07
N LEU A 112 3.99 -2.58 1.25
CA LEU A 112 3.86 -1.21 1.74
C LEU A 112 4.29 -1.08 3.21
N LYS A 113 4.03 -2.10 4.04
CA LYS A 113 4.51 -2.12 5.43
C LYS A 113 6.03 -2.24 5.48
N ILE A 114 6.63 -3.12 4.70
CA ILE A 114 8.08 -3.26 4.58
C ILE A 114 8.71 -1.93 4.14
N GLN A 115 8.13 -1.27 3.14
CA GLN A 115 8.60 0.04 2.66
C GLN A 115 8.58 1.10 3.78
N SER A 116 7.47 1.24 4.49
CA SER A 116 7.32 2.22 5.57
C SER A 116 8.30 1.97 6.73
N LEU A 117 8.43 0.73 7.18
CA LEU A 117 9.36 0.35 8.25
C LEU A 117 10.82 0.60 7.88
N SER A 118 11.14 0.54 6.59
CA SER A 118 12.52 0.66 6.09
C SER A 118 13.07 2.08 6.08
N TYR A 119 12.23 3.08 6.34
CA TYR A 119 12.69 4.47 6.51
C TYR A 119 13.46 4.71 7.83
N GLY A 120 13.35 3.80 8.80
CA GLY A 120 14.11 3.87 10.05
C GLY A 120 13.56 4.87 11.07
N HIS A 121 12.24 5.04 11.12
CA HIS A 121 11.55 5.91 12.07
C HIS A 121 10.55 5.15 12.98
N SER A 122 10.47 3.83 12.84
CA SER A 122 9.46 3.01 13.53
C SER A 122 10.00 2.25 14.73
N GLY A 123 11.30 2.01 14.82
CA GLY A 123 11.94 1.35 15.93
C GLY A 123 11.79 -0.17 15.93
N VAL A 124 11.56 -0.79 14.80
CA VAL A 124 11.50 -2.25 14.65
C VAL A 124 12.91 -2.87 14.59
N GLN A 125 12.99 -4.15 14.89
CA GLN A 125 14.20 -4.95 14.65
C GLN A 125 14.37 -5.20 13.15
N VAL A 126 15.61 -5.31 12.69
CA VAL A 126 15.90 -5.76 11.31
C VAL A 126 15.29 -7.14 11.03
N ALA A 127 15.36 -8.05 12.01
CA ALA A 127 14.79 -9.39 11.90
C ALA A 127 13.28 -9.40 11.63
N THR A 128 12.55 -8.43 12.18
CA THR A 128 11.10 -8.27 11.93
C THR A 128 10.82 -7.91 10.48
N VAL A 129 11.57 -6.95 9.94
CA VAL A 129 11.42 -6.54 8.52
C VAL A 129 11.85 -7.67 7.59
N GLU A 130 12.94 -8.35 7.88
CA GLU A 130 13.40 -9.51 7.10
C GLU A 130 12.38 -10.64 7.09
N ARG A 131 11.71 -10.92 8.20
CA ARG A 131 10.66 -11.94 8.24
C ARG A 131 9.44 -11.55 7.39
N LEU A 132 9.06 -10.29 7.36
CA LEU A 132 8.02 -9.81 6.44
C LEU A 132 8.45 -9.99 4.97
N ILE A 133 9.71 -9.73 4.66
CA ILE A 133 10.29 -10.00 3.33
C ILE A 133 10.27 -11.51 3.02
N ASP A 134 10.62 -12.35 3.98
CA ASP A 134 10.56 -13.80 3.82
C ASP A 134 9.13 -14.28 3.53
N PHE A 135 8.13 -13.73 4.22
CA PHE A 135 6.72 -14.01 3.95
C PHE A 135 6.36 -13.66 2.50
N PHE A 136 6.70 -12.45 2.07
CA PHE A 136 6.45 -12.01 0.70
C PHE A 136 7.13 -12.93 -0.33
N ASN A 137 8.40 -13.23 -0.13
CA ASN A 137 9.21 -13.99 -1.07
C ASN A 137 8.82 -15.46 -1.18
N ASN A 138 8.27 -16.04 -0.12
CA ASN A 138 7.89 -17.44 -0.08
C ASN A 138 6.37 -17.66 -0.21
N GLY A 139 5.60 -16.60 -0.51
CA GLY A 139 4.15 -16.71 -0.68
C GLY A 139 3.42 -17.11 0.60
N VAL A 140 3.96 -16.74 1.76
CA VAL A 140 3.33 -16.93 3.07
C VAL A 140 2.49 -15.71 3.37
N LEU A 141 1.18 -15.78 3.12
CA LEU A 141 0.31 -14.61 3.18
C LEU A 141 -0.56 -14.65 4.43
N PRO A 142 -0.39 -13.72 5.39
CA PRO A 142 -1.27 -13.64 6.55
C PRO A 142 -2.75 -13.56 6.17
N VAL A 143 -3.59 -14.30 6.89
CA VAL A 143 -5.05 -14.21 6.73
C VAL A 143 -5.53 -12.92 7.39
N ILE A 144 -6.05 -12.01 6.59
CA ILE A 144 -6.57 -10.70 7.00
C ILE A 144 -8.03 -10.60 6.61
N TYR A 145 -8.85 -9.95 7.44
CA TYR A 145 -10.28 -9.77 7.22
C TYR A 145 -10.59 -8.33 6.80
N GLN A 146 -11.66 -8.17 6.02
CA GLN A 146 -12.02 -6.88 5.42
C GLN A 146 -12.63 -5.88 6.39
N GLN A 147 -13.22 -6.35 7.50
CA GLN A 147 -13.88 -5.50 8.48
C GLN A 147 -13.08 -5.46 9.77
N GLY A 148 -12.95 -4.28 10.36
CA GLY A 148 -12.26 -4.07 11.63
C GLY A 148 -11.34 -2.85 11.66
N SER A 149 -11.00 -2.24 10.52
CA SER A 149 -10.31 -0.96 10.52
C SER A 149 -11.28 0.16 10.88
N LEU A 150 -10.90 0.95 11.88
CA LEU A 150 -11.64 2.16 12.27
C LEU A 150 -11.06 3.43 11.61
N GLY A 151 -9.77 3.42 11.30
CA GLY A 151 -9.08 4.53 10.65
C GLY A 151 -8.65 5.68 11.57
N ALA A 152 -9.06 5.70 12.85
CA ALA A 152 -8.71 6.77 13.78
C ALA A 152 -7.23 6.74 14.23
N SER A 153 -6.62 5.54 14.27
CA SER A 153 -5.20 5.31 14.60
C SER A 153 -4.52 4.46 13.53
N GLY A 154 -5.02 4.55 12.30
CA GLY A 154 -4.66 3.66 11.21
C GLY A 154 -5.45 2.35 11.20
N ASP A 155 -4.96 1.40 10.48
CA ASP A 155 -5.62 0.12 10.17
C ASP A 155 -5.29 -0.96 11.21
N LEU A 156 -5.61 -0.73 12.49
CA LEU A 156 -5.11 -1.54 13.61
C LEU A 156 -5.48 -3.03 13.48
N ALA A 157 -6.75 -3.36 13.32
CA ALA A 157 -7.17 -4.77 13.28
C ALA A 157 -6.61 -5.53 12.05
N PRO A 158 -6.68 -5.01 10.82
CA PRO A 158 -6.06 -5.66 9.68
C PRO A 158 -4.55 -5.87 9.83
N LEU A 159 -3.83 -4.86 10.33
CA LEU A 159 -2.38 -4.95 10.54
C LEU A 159 -2.01 -5.84 11.72
N ALA A 160 -2.89 -5.99 12.71
CA ALA A 160 -2.73 -7.00 13.76
C ALA A 160 -2.81 -8.41 13.18
N HIS A 161 -3.79 -8.70 12.33
CA HIS A 161 -3.86 -9.99 11.63
C HIS A 161 -2.65 -10.24 10.73
N MET A 162 -2.16 -9.20 10.04
CA MET A 162 -0.89 -9.30 9.28
C MET A 162 0.28 -9.72 10.18
N SER A 163 0.30 -9.26 11.41
CA SER A 163 1.44 -9.41 12.34
C SER A 163 1.41 -10.70 13.16
N LEU A 164 0.25 -11.31 13.40
CA LEU A 164 0.12 -12.56 14.16
C LEU A 164 1.09 -13.66 13.69
N PRO A 165 1.24 -13.91 12.38
CA PRO A 165 2.14 -14.96 11.89
C PRO A 165 3.62 -14.73 12.23
N LEU A 166 4.06 -13.50 12.42
CA LEU A 166 5.42 -13.20 12.91
C LEU A 166 5.68 -13.83 14.28
N LEU A 167 4.64 -13.91 15.10
CA LEU A 167 4.65 -14.46 16.45
C LEU A 167 4.35 -15.96 16.49
N GLY A 168 4.17 -16.61 15.34
CA GLY A 168 3.73 -18.00 15.25
C GLY A 168 2.25 -18.20 15.58
N LEU A 169 1.45 -17.14 15.53
CA LEU A 169 0.01 -17.13 15.84
C LEU A 169 -0.81 -16.90 14.56
N GLY A 170 -2.12 -17.14 14.65
CA GLY A 170 -3.03 -16.94 13.52
C GLY A 170 -2.80 -17.93 12.38
N GLU A 171 -3.33 -17.56 11.23
CA GLU A 171 -3.31 -18.38 10.02
C GLU A 171 -2.65 -17.66 8.86
N VAL A 172 -2.12 -18.43 7.94
CA VAL A 172 -1.58 -17.95 6.66
C VAL A 172 -2.14 -18.74 5.51
N GLU A 173 -2.33 -18.10 4.38
CA GLU A 173 -2.47 -18.79 3.11
C GLU A 173 -1.09 -19.22 2.63
N PHE A 174 -0.89 -20.50 2.41
CA PHE A 174 0.34 -21.05 1.90
C PHE A 174 0.05 -22.21 0.94
N GLU A 175 0.62 -22.17 -0.27
CA GLU A 175 0.37 -23.16 -1.34
C GLU A 175 -1.14 -23.34 -1.63
N GLY A 176 -1.91 -22.26 -1.57
CA GLY A 176 -3.36 -22.24 -1.84
C GLY A 176 -4.24 -22.82 -0.73
N LYS A 177 -3.71 -23.00 0.47
CA LYS A 177 -4.44 -23.51 1.64
C LYS A 177 -4.22 -22.61 2.85
N ASP A 178 -5.24 -22.54 3.69
CA ASP A 178 -5.13 -21.92 5.00
C ASP A 178 -4.55 -22.92 5.99
N VAL A 179 -3.46 -22.52 6.62
CA VAL A 179 -2.74 -23.34 7.59
C VAL A 179 -2.34 -22.47 8.79
N PRO A 180 -2.21 -23.06 9.99
CA PRO A 180 -1.66 -22.35 11.15
C PRO A 180 -0.28 -21.81 10.84
N ALA A 181 -0.05 -20.54 11.23
CA ALA A 181 1.25 -19.89 11.00
C ALA A 181 2.41 -20.67 11.63
N SER A 182 2.20 -21.27 12.81
CA SER A 182 3.20 -22.09 13.52
C SER A 182 3.71 -23.28 12.69
N GLU A 183 2.86 -23.88 11.86
CA GLU A 183 3.26 -24.99 10.99
C GLU A 183 4.18 -24.53 9.86
N VAL A 184 3.88 -23.36 9.28
CA VAL A 184 4.70 -22.77 8.20
C VAL A 184 6.04 -22.29 8.75
N LEU A 185 6.06 -21.64 9.91
CA LEU A 185 7.31 -21.25 10.56
C LEU A 185 8.19 -22.49 10.79
N LYS A 186 7.63 -23.57 11.33
CA LYS A 186 8.36 -24.84 11.55
C LYS A 186 8.87 -25.43 10.23
N LYS A 187 8.07 -25.39 9.15
CA LYS A 187 8.47 -25.89 7.82
C LYS A 187 9.73 -25.19 7.29
N PHE A 188 9.82 -23.88 7.49
CA PHE A 188 10.97 -23.07 7.06
C PHE A 188 12.11 -23.00 8.10
N GLY A 189 11.92 -23.55 9.28
CA GLY A 189 12.89 -23.40 10.39
C GLY A 189 12.97 -21.98 10.93
N TRP A 190 11.88 -21.23 10.83
CA TRP A 190 11.79 -19.86 11.34
C TRP A 190 11.28 -19.86 12.77
N GLU A 191 12.06 -19.29 13.68
CA GLU A 191 11.60 -19.05 15.05
C GLU A 191 10.60 -17.88 15.08
N PRO A 192 9.58 -17.94 15.95
CA PRO A 192 8.72 -16.80 16.21
C PRO A 192 9.53 -15.55 16.60
N ILE A 193 9.14 -14.39 16.10
CA ILE A 193 9.78 -13.12 16.47
C ILE A 193 9.34 -12.74 17.89
N GLU A 194 10.31 -12.44 18.74
CA GLU A 194 10.08 -11.82 20.04
C GLU A 194 10.10 -10.30 19.87
N LEU A 195 8.93 -9.67 19.99
CA LEU A 195 8.80 -8.23 19.82
C LEU A 195 9.48 -7.47 20.93
N GLN A 196 10.21 -6.43 20.56
CA GLN A 196 10.84 -5.48 21.47
C GLN A 196 9.92 -4.27 21.73
N SER A 197 10.37 -3.35 22.59
CA SER A 197 9.61 -2.12 22.87
C SER A 197 9.17 -1.41 21.60
N LYS A 198 7.95 -0.91 21.56
CA LYS A 198 7.30 -0.23 20.44
C LYS A 198 6.97 -1.11 19.20
N GLU A 199 7.55 -2.29 19.03
CA GLU A 199 7.38 -3.06 17.78
C GLU A 199 5.93 -3.48 17.52
N GLY A 200 5.17 -3.84 18.54
CA GLY A 200 3.75 -4.15 18.39
C GLY A 200 3.00 -2.96 17.79
N LEU A 201 3.20 -1.77 18.34
CA LEU A 201 2.57 -0.56 17.85
C LEU A 201 3.06 -0.17 16.44
N ALA A 202 4.35 -0.30 16.17
CA ALA A 202 4.92 -0.05 14.84
C ALA A 202 4.32 -0.96 13.76
N LEU A 203 3.98 -2.19 14.10
CA LEU A 203 3.35 -3.15 13.19
C LEU A 203 1.87 -2.86 12.96
N LEU A 204 1.12 -2.54 14.03
CA LEU A 204 -0.34 -2.31 13.97
C LEU A 204 -0.70 -0.96 13.39
N ASN A 205 0.04 0.08 13.78
CA ASN A 205 -0.23 1.45 13.40
C ASN A 205 0.19 1.68 11.96
N GLY A 206 -0.62 2.41 11.24
CA GLY A 206 -0.32 2.77 9.86
C GLY A 206 -1.52 2.61 8.94
N THR A 207 -1.31 2.97 7.69
CA THR A 207 -2.34 3.06 6.65
C THR A 207 -2.15 2.04 5.52
N GLN A 208 -1.38 0.99 5.74
CA GLN A 208 -0.99 0.07 4.69
C GLN A 208 -2.14 -0.80 4.16
N PHE A 209 -3.13 -1.10 4.99
CA PHE A 209 -4.34 -1.79 4.55
C PHE A 209 -5.15 -0.90 3.59
N MET A 210 -5.48 0.31 4.01
CA MET A 210 -6.19 1.29 3.20
C MET A 210 -5.41 1.67 1.93
N SER A 211 -4.09 1.89 2.07
CA SER A 211 -3.22 2.26 0.95
C SER A 211 -3.05 1.13 -0.06
N ALA A 212 -3.06 -0.14 0.36
CA ALA A 212 -3.03 -1.29 -0.55
C ALA A 212 -4.27 -1.33 -1.45
N PHE A 213 -5.46 -1.14 -0.89
CA PHE A 213 -6.69 -0.97 -1.67
C PHE A 213 -6.61 0.28 -2.56
N GLY A 214 -6.07 1.38 -2.04
CA GLY A 214 -5.87 2.62 -2.82
C GLY A 214 -4.99 2.40 -4.04
N VAL A 215 -3.87 1.72 -3.91
CA VAL A 215 -2.98 1.34 -5.03
C VAL A 215 -3.74 0.50 -6.05
N TRP A 216 -4.42 -0.55 -5.60
CA TRP A 216 -5.20 -1.43 -6.47
C TRP A 216 -6.28 -0.65 -7.22
N CYS A 217 -7.04 0.19 -6.53
CA CYS A 217 -8.10 1.00 -7.11
C CYS A 217 -7.56 1.99 -8.16
N VAL A 218 -6.49 2.70 -7.86
CA VAL A 218 -5.89 3.70 -8.77
C VAL A 218 -5.39 3.04 -10.05
N VAL A 219 -4.66 1.95 -9.95
CA VAL A 219 -4.11 1.24 -11.11
C VAL A 219 -5.24 0.69 -12.00
N ASN A 220 -6.25 0.08 -11.39
CA ASN A 220 -7.38 -0.45 -12.16
C ASN A 220 -8.30 0.65 -12.72
N ALA A 221 -8.49 1.75 -12.00
CA ALA A 221 -9.24 2.91 -12.51
C ALA A 221 -8.57 3.52 -13.74
N ARG A 222 -7.24 3.62 -13.76
CA ARG A 222 -6.49 4.04 -14.96
C ARG A 222 -6.74 3.13 -16.15
N ARG A 223 -6.63 1.82 -15.95
CA ARG A 223 -6.90 0.82 -16.99
C ARG A 223 -8.34 0.92 -17.53
N LEU A 224 -9.31 1.06 -16.63
CA LEU A 224 -10.72 1.24 -17.02
C LEU A 224 -10.94 2.54 -17.78
N SER A 225 -10.28 3.65 -17.38
CA SER A 225 -10.34 4.93 -18.08
C SER A 225 -9.78 4.83 -19.50
N GLU A 226 -8.66 4.14 -19.70
CA GLU A 226 -8.09 3.88 -21.03
C GLU A 226 -9.01 2.99 -21.88
N CYS A 227 -9.60 1.96 -21.30
CA CYS A 227 -10.59 1.11 -21.97
C CYS A 227 -11.85 1.92 -22.36
N ALA A 228 -12.32 2.80 -21.47
CA ALA A 228 -13.48 3.65 -21.75
C ALA A 228 -13.24 4.57 -22.95
N ASP A 229 -12.04 5.16 -23.06
CA ASP A 229 -11.67 5.98 -24.21
C ASP A 229 -11.71 5.17 -25.53
N LYS A 230 -11.13 3.98 -25.53
CA LYS A 230 -11.13 3.08 -26.71
C LYS A 230 -12.55 2.65 -27.10
N ILE A 231 -13.35 2.23 -26.11
CA ILE A 231 -14.75 1.83 -26.33
C ILE A 231 -15.57 3.02 -26.80
N GLY A 232 -15.38 4.20 -26.20
CA GLY A 232 -16.06 5.42 -26.62
C GLY A 232 -15.72 5.83 -28.05
N ALA A 233 -14.44 5.72 -28.44
CA ALA A 233 -14.00 6.01 -29.81
C ALA A 233 -14.60 5.02 -30.83
N MET A 234 -14.59 3.73 -30.52
CA MET A 234 -15.23 2.71 -31.37
C MET A 234 -16.73 2.95 -31.50
N SER A 235 -17.41 3.30 -30.43
CA SER A 235 -18.83 3.59 -30.42
C SER A 235 -19.17 4.83 -31.24
N LEU A 236 -18.37 5.90 -31.14
CA LEU A 236 -18.51 7.12 -31.89
C LEU A 236 -18.33 6.86 -33.40
N ASP A 237 -17.32 6.07 -33.76
CA ASP A 237 -17.03 5.68 -35.14
C ASP A 237 -18.16 4.86 -35.73
N ALA A 238 -18.65 3.83 -35.04
CA ALA A 238 -19.75 2.97 -35.47
C ALA A 238 -21.08 3.72 -35.54
N PHE A 239 -21.27 4.74 -34.70
CA PHE A 239 -22.47 5.62 -34.74
C PHE A 239 -22.47 6.59 -35.93
N ASP A 240 -21.40 6.67 -36.70
CA ASP A 240 -21.17 7.70 -37.70
C ASP A 240 -21.13 9.13 -37.12
N GLY A 241 -20.52 9.23 -35.93
CA GLY A 241 -20.45 10.47 -35.15
C GLY A 241 -19.47 11.50 -35.70
N ARG A 242 -19.45 12.67 -35.07
CA ARG A 242 -18.67 13.83 -35.49
C ARG A 242 -17.40 13.98 -34.67
N ILE A 243 -16.28 14.36 -35.30
CA ILE A 243 -15.01 14.57 -34.64
C ILE A 243 -14.87 16.01 -34.10
N GLU A 244 -15.64 16.96 -34.60
CA GLU A 244 -15.50 18.38 -34.23
C GLU A 244 -15.64 18.65 -32.71
N PRO A 245 -16.51 17.93 -31.95
CA PRO A 245 -16.55 18.10 -30.49
C PRO A 245 -15.22 17.79 -29.76
N PHE A 246 -14.30 17.13 -30.44
CA PHE A 246 -12.97 16.78 -29.88
C PHE A 246 -11.84 17.71 -30.38
N TYR A 247 -12.16 18.75 -31.17
CA TYR A 247 -11.16 19.69 -31.67
C TYR A 247 -10.57 20.55 -30.55
N GLU A 248 -9.27 20.74 -30.63
CA GLU A 248 -8.46 21.40 -29.61
C GLU A 248 -8.99 22.80 -29.20
N PRO A 249 -9.43 23.69 -30.12
CA PRO A 249 -9.92 25.03 -29.74
C PRO A 249 -11.08 24.99 -28.74
N VAL A 250 -12.00 24.03 -28.87
CA VAL A 250 -13.14 23.87 -27.94
C VAL A 250 -12.68 23.65 -26.50
N HIS A 251 -11.60 22.88 -26.34
CA HIS A 251 -11.09 22.51 -25.02
C HIS A 251 -10.09 23.50 -24.46
N LYS A 252 -9.39 24.25 -25.31
CA LYS A 252 -8.49 25.34 -24.86
C LYS A 252 -9.21 26.49 -24.16
N VAL A 253 -10.43 26.79 -24.59
CA VAL A 253 -11.25 27.85 -23.95
C VAL A 253 -11.95 27.37 -22.67
N ARG A 254 -11.87 26.05 -22.37
CA ARG A 254 -12.35 25.42 -21.14
C ARG A 254 -11.32 24.39 -20.68
N ALA A 255 -10.18 24.85 -20.24
CA ALA A 255 -8.94 24.10 -20.16
C ALA A 255 -8.80 23.20 -18.94
N HIS A 256 -9.79 22.35 -18.63
CA HIS A 256 -9.64 21.24 -17.70
C HIS A 256 -8.66 20.21 -18.26
N ARG A 257 -7.67 19.81 -17.48
CA ARG A 257 -6.57 18.96 -17.93
C ARG A 257 -7.05 17.62 -18.52
N GLY A 258 -7.92 16.92 -17.80
CA GLY A 258 -8.47 15.64 -18.26
C GLY A 258 -9.35 15.78 -19.50
N GLN A 259 -10.09 16.89 -19.66
CA GLN A 259 -10.87 17.20 -20.84
C GLN A 259 -9.99 17.39 -22.08
N LEU A 260 -8.92 18.17 -21.96
CA LEU A 260 -7.90 18.35 -23.02
C LEU A 260 -7.28 17.03 -23.44
N GLU A 261 -6.87 16.22 -22.47
CA GLU A 261 -6.24 14.92 -22.70
C GLU A 261 -7.21 13.93 -23.38
N THR A 262 -8.45 13.84 -22.91
CA THR A 262 -9.45 12.96 -23.52
C THR A 262 -9.71 13.35 -24.98
N ALA A 263 -9.87 14.64 -25.25
CA ALA A 263 -10.06 15.12 -26.62
C ALA A 263 -8.86 14.78 -27.52
N ARG A 264 -7.65 14.93 -27.02
CA ARG A 264 -6.42 14.55 -27.74
C ARG A 264 -6.40 13.06 -28.07
N VAL A 265 -6.67 12.20 -27.08
CA VAL A 265 -6.69 10.74 -27.24
C VAL A 265 -7.71 10.32 -28.28
N PHE A 266 -8.91 10.89 -28.27
CA PHE A 266 -9.95 10.57 -29.28
C PHE A 266 -9.55 10.96 -30.69
N ARG A 267 -8.93 12.15 -30.88
CA ARG A 267 -8.41 12.55 -32.20
C ARG A 267 -7.35 11.57 -32.71
N GLU A 268 -6.50 11.04 -31.83
CA GLU A 268 -5.49 10.04 -32.20
C GLU A 268 -6.11 8.68 -32.53
N LEU A 269 -7.03 8.19 -31.70
CA LEU A 269 -7.70 6.91 -31.91
C LEU A 269 -8.53 6.87 -33.20
N LEU A 270 -9.12 7.98 -33.56
CA LEU A 270 -9.99 8.09 -34.73
C LEU A 270 -9.27 8.56 -36.01
N LYS A 271 -7.96 8.82 -35.90
CA LYS A 271 -7.17 9.25 -37.07
C LYS A 271 -7.14 8.17 -38.14
N GLY A 272 -7.54 8.58 -39.33
CA GLY A 272 -7.60 7.69 -40.51
C GLY A 272 -8.90 6.90 -40.67
N SER A 273 -9.88 7.10 -39.77
CA SER A 273 -11.19 6.49 -39.92
C SER A 273 -11.93 7.09 -41.13
N GLU A 274 -12.35 6.24 -42.04
CA GLU A 274 -13.17 6.62 -43.22
C GLU A 274 -14.58 7.04 -42.79
N LEU A 275 -15.13 6.42 -41.74
CA LEU A 275 -16.44 6.77 -41.20
C LEU A 275 -16.45 8.19 -40.62
N ILE A 276 -15.44 8.50 -39.81
CA ILE A 276 -15.28 9.85 -39.21
C ILE A 276 -15.09 10.92 -40.30
N ALA A 277 -14.37 10.61 -41.37
CA ALA A 277 -14.04 11.57 -42.42
C ALA A 277 -15.19 11.86 -43.38
N ARG A 278 -16.26 11.03 -43.45
CA ARG A 278 -17.36 11.22 -44.39
C ARG A 278 -18.27 12.39 -44.00
N HIS A 279 -19.00 12.91 -44.99
CA HIS A 279 -20.03 13.91 -44.78
C HIS A 279 -21.09 13.39 -43.77
N LYS A 280 -21.55 14.25 -42.87
CA LYS A 280 -22.57 13.94 -41.86
C LYS A 280 -23.88 14.64 -42.21
N GLU A 281 -24.97 13.88 -42.20
CA GLU A 281 -26.33 14.40 -42.46
C GLU A 281 -26.91 15.16 -41.27
N HIS A 282 -26.48 14.78 -40.01
CA HIS A 282 -26.96 15.41 -38.80
C HIS A 282 -26.05 16.59 -38.37
N VAL A 283 -26.65 17.57 -37.70
CA VAL A 283 -25.94 18.81 -37.29
C VAL A 283 -25.03 18.57 -36.08
N GLN A 284 -25.47 17.77 -35.11
CA GLN A 284 -24.67 17.43 -33.91
C GLN A 284 -25.03 16.06 -33.36
N ASP A 285 -24.08 15.46 -32.65
CA ASP A 285 -24.25 14.19 -31.95
C ASP A 285 -25.03 14.37 -30.65
N PRO A 286 -25.58 13.27 -30.09
CA PRO A 286 -26.11 13.25 -28.74
C PRO A 286 -25.02 13.61 -27.69
N TYR A 287 -25.45 14.08 -26.52
CA TYR A 287 -24.54 14.40 -25.41
C TYR A 287 -23.65 13.23 -25.00
N SER A 288 -24.16 12.01 -25.07
CA SER A 288 -23.39 10.80 -24.75
C SER A 288 -22.11 10.65 -25.59
N PHE A 289 -22.05 11.27 -26.77
CA PHE A 289 -20.85 11.33 -27.60
C PHE A 289 -20.11 12.66 -27.45
N ARG A 290 -20.79 13.78 -27.72
CA ARG A 290 -20.09 15.09 -27.76
C ARG A 290 -19.60 15.58 -26.40
N CYS A 291 -20.10 15.03 -25.24
CA CYS A 291 -19.63 15.35 -23.90
C CYS A 291 -18.61 14.34 -23.34
N ILE A 292 -18.15 13.36 -24.13
CA ILE A 292 -17.11 12.41 -23.67
C ILE A 292 -15.89 13.14 -23.11
N PRO A 293 -15.31 14.17 -23.75
CA PRO A 293 -14.16 14.86 -23.20
C PRO A 293 -14.39 15.42 -21.80
N GLN A 294 -15.57 15.98 -21.53
CA GLN A 294 -15.93 16.54 -20.23
C GLN A 294 -16.12 15.45 -19.18
N VAL A 295 -16.82 14.36 -19.51
CA VAL A 295 -17.15 13.28 -18.56
C VAL A 295 -15.94 12.43 -18.25
N HIS A 296 -15.27 11.89 -19.27
CA HIS A 296 -14.04 11.12 -19.08
C HIS A 296 -12.92 11.96 -18.49
N GLY A 297 -12.85 13.25 -18.88
CA GLY A 297 -11.88 14.19 -18.38
C GLY A 297 -12.01 14.45 -16.88
N ALA A 298 -13.22 14.66 -16.39
CA ALA A 298 -13.47 14.85 -14.96
C ALA A 298 -13.06 13.61 -14.14
N SER A 299 -13.32 12.41 -14.67
CA SER A 299 -12.86 11.16 -14.04
C SER A 299 -11.34 11.06 -14.00
N LYS A 300 -10.65 11.43 -15.10
CA LYS A 300 -9.18 11.44 -15.15
C LYS A 300 -8.57 12.41 -14.13
N ASP A 301 -9.12 13.63 -14.03
CA ASP A 301 -8.65 14.62 -13.05
C ASP A 301 -8.83 14.11 -11.61
N THR A 302 -9.92 13.41 -11.31
CA THR A 302 -10.16 12.80 -10.01
C THR A 302 -9.17 11.66 -9.73
N ILE A 303 -8.93 10.79 -10.73
CA ILE A 303 -7.94 9.71 -10.60
C ILE A 303 -6.54 10.28 -10.37
N ASP A 304 -6.15 11.33 -11.08
CA ASP A 304 -4.87 12.02 -10.90
C ASP A 304 -4.70 12.55 -9.47
N TYR A 305 -5.75 13.15 -8.91
CA TYR A 305 -5.73 13.64 -7.52
C TYR A 305 -5.55 12.49 -6.53
N VAL A 306 -6.37 11.44 -6.64
CA VAL A 306 -6.29 10.27 -5.76
C VAL A 306 -4.92 9.61 -5.87
N GLU A 307 -4.39 9.43 -7.08
CA GLU A 307 -3.05 8.86 -7.30
C GLU A 307 -1.95 9.68 -6.62
N SER A 308 -2.05 11.01 -6.66
CA SER A 308 -1.07 11.88 -5.99
C SER A 308 -1.07 11.70 -4.47
N VAL A 309 -2.26 11.58 -3.87
CA VAL A 309 -2.41 11.34 -2.42
C VAL A 309 -1.87 9.96 -2.05
N ILE A 310 -2.26 8.91 -2.78
CA ILE A 310 -1.79 7.53 -2.53
C ILE A 310 -0.28 7.43 -2.73
N THR A 311 0.28 8.09 -3.75
CA THR A 311 1.74 8.11 -3.97
C THR A 311 2.49 8.68 -2.77
N THR A 312 1.99 9.77 -2.20
CA THR A 312 2.58 10.37 -1.00
C THR A 312 2.47 9.40 0.18
N GLU A 313 1.29 8.83 0.40
CA GLU A 313 1.01 7.95 1.55
C GLU A 313 1.86 6.69 1.54
N ILE A 314 2.00 6.01 0.41
CA ILE A 314 2.80 4.77 0.31
C ILE A 314 4.31 4.99 0.45
N ASN A 315 4.77 6.21 0.38
CA ASN A 315 6.16 6.62 0.58
C ASN A 315 6.38 7.36 1.91
N SER A 316 5.45 7.22 2.85
CA SER A 316 5.46 7.90 4.14
C SER A 316 5.63 6.95 5.31
N VAL A 317 6.04 7.49 6.46
CA VAL A 317 5.98 6.82 7.75
C VAL A 317 4.63 7.14 8.37
N THR A 318 3.83 6.12 8.66
CA THR A 318 2.43 6.27 9.09
C THR A 318 2.12 5.61 10.44
N ASP A 319 3.12 5.10 11.13
CA ASP A 319 3.00 4.62 12.50
C ASP A 319 3.33 5.72 13.51
N ASN A 320 2.86 5.54 14.75
CA ASN A 320 3.03 6.48 15.86
C ASN A 320 3.41 5.72 17.15
N PRO A 321 4.30 6.26 18.00
CA PRO A 321 5.10 7.48 17.83
C PRO A 321 6.19 7.33 16.77
N THR A 322 6.65 8.47 16.23
CA THR A 322 7.73 8.53 15.24
C THR A 322 9.05 8.79 15.94
N VAL A 323 10.08 8.05 15.57
CA VAL A 323 11.40 8.07 16.18
C VAL A 323 12.39 8.80 15.29
N PHE A 324 13.12 9.76 15.87
CA PHE A 324 14.13 10.56 15.19
C PHE A 324 15.48 10.42 15.95
N PRO A 325 16.30 9.43 15.61
CA PRO A 325 17.56 9.18 16.30
C PRO A 325 18.57 10.32 16.19
N ASP A 326 18.56 11.04 15.04
CA ASP A 326 19.48 12.14 14.79
C ASP A 326 19.18 13.37 15.62
N GLU A 327 17.89 13.64 15.86
CA GLU A 327 17.39 14.74 16.66
C GLU A 327 17.25 14.40 18.13
N ASP A 328 17.55 13.16 18.52
CA ASP A 328 17.39 12.62 19.87
C ASP A 328 15.97 12.83 20.44
N ILE A 329 14.94 12.52 19.64
CA ILE A 329 13.56 12.74 20.02
C ILE A 329 12.64 11.62 19.54
N VAL A 330 11.58 11.35 20.32
CA VAL A 330 10.44 10.51 19.96
C VAL A 330 9.17 11.36 20.07
N ILE A 331 8.41 11.46 18.98
CA ILE A 331 7.23 12.33 18.91
C ILE A 331 5.97 11.51 18.71
N SER A 332 5.03 11.66 19.65
CA SER A 332 3.66 11.17 19.46
C SER A 332 2.82 12.24 18.77
N ALA A 333 2.31 11.91 17.59
CA ALA A 333 1.49 12.79 16.77
C ALA A 333 0.24 12.04 16.25
N GLY A 334 -0.58 12.70 15.46
CA GLY A 334 -1.75 12.11 14.82
C GLY A 334 -1.44 11.46 13.48
#